data_cc86ca6843f106d9b8f199c9d55e572f
#
_entry.id   cc86ca6843f106d9b8f199c9d55e572f
#
_cell.length_a   1.000
_cell.length_b   1.000
_cell.length_c   1.000
_cell.angle_alpha   90.00
_cell.angle_beta   90.00
_cell.angle_gamma   90.00
#
_symmetry.space_group_name_H-M   'P 1'
#
loop_
_entity.id
_entity.type
_entity.pdbx_description
1 polymer ?
#
loop_
_entity_poly.entity_id
_entity_poly.type
_entity_poly.pdbx_seq_one_letter_code
_entity_poly.pdbx_strand_id
1 'polypeptide(L)'
;MKAAILYGKEDVRVEEITPRPLRPGEVRIDIKAALTCGTDLKVFKRGYHARMIVPPAVFGHELAGVIGEATPGVAGWHVDDRVVVANSAPCAECDYCREGQENLCDDLLFLNGAYAESIIVPERLVRKNLLRLKPDTDFRDAVLVEPLACVVQGIEDLALKRGQRVLVIGAGPIGLMFTALARHLGCQVTVAGRGQKRLETARRLGADRIIEVAPQADLASLVPSGSVFDVVIEAVGKPEAWEAAVHLVRKGGKVNFFGGCPSGTSIQLDTGRLHYSNLTLMASFHHTPRTIRRALEFIEAGLIRAQDFVDGECALTDLPALFKSMAAGNRAVKTLVRVKE
;
A
#
# COMPACT_ATOMS: atom_id res chain seq x y z
N MET A 1 -24.77 -12.37 2.44
CA MET A 1 -23.53 -12.26 1.68
C MET A 1 -22.40 -12.93 2.42
N LYS A 2 -21.47 -13.56 1.70
CA LYS A 2 -20.25 -14.12 2.31
C LYS A 2 -19.24 -13.00 2.62
N ALA A 3 -18.57 -13.11 3.78
CA ALA A 3 -17.54 -12.18 4.20
C ALA A 3 -16.48 -12.87 5.06
N ALA A 4 -15.23 -12.47 4.96
CA ALA A 4 -14.18 -12.90 5.86
C ALA A 4 -14.13 -11.95 7.07
N ILE A 5 -14.28 -12.50 8.25
CA ILE A 5 -14.34 -11.77 9.53
C ILE A 5 -13.08 -12.08 10.34
N LEU A 6 -12.40 -11.04 10.77
CA LEU A 6 -11.30 -11.15 11.74
C LEU A 6 -11.90 -11.19 13.15
N TYR A 7 -11.67 -12.26 13.90
CA TYR A 7 -12.09 -12.42 15.29
C TYR A 7 -10.97 -12.13 16.30
N GLY A 8 -9.73 -12.24 15.88
CA GLY A 8 -8.58 -12.01 16.73
C GLY A 8 -7.28 -12.52 16.09
N LYS A 9 -6.30 -12.77 16.93
CA LYS A 9 -4.97 -13.24 16.48
C LYS A 9 -5.10 -14.58 15.75
N GLU A 10 -4.69 -14.56 14.48
CA GLU A 10 -4.66 -15.72 13.57
C GLU A 10 -6.05 -16.40 13.40
N ASP A 11 -7.12 -15.66 13.68
CA ASP A 11 -8.49 -16.15 13.58
C ASP A 11 -9.30 -15.29 12.59
N VAL A 12 -9.32 -15.75 11.34
CA VAL A 12 -10.17 -15.24 10.25
C VAL A 12 -11.11 -16.37 9.82
N ARG A 13 -12.40 -16.06 9.74
CA ARG A 13 -13.46 -17.01 9.35
C ARG A 13 -14.28 -16.42 8.21
N VAL A 14 -14.73 -17.28 7.29
CA VAL A 14 -15.66 -16.87 6.22
C VAL A 14 -17.06 -17.28 6.63
N GLU A 15 -17.96 -16.32 6.73
CA GLU A 15 -19.31 -16.50 7.23
C GLU A 15 -20.33 -15.78 6.34
N GLU A 16 -21.58 -16.21 6.42
CA GLU A 16 -22.71 -15.49 5.85
C GLU A 16 -23.18 -14.42 6.83
N ILE A 17 -23.21 -13.18 6.37
CA ILE A 17 -23.70 -12.05 7.15
C ILE A 17 -24.80 -11.30 6.40
N THR A 18 -25.70 -10.64 7.14
CA THR A 18 -26.70 -9.74 6.58
C THR A 18 -26.17 -8.30 6.63
N PRO A 19 -25.94 -7.63 5.47
CA PRO A 19 -25.57 -6.23 5.49
C PRO A 19 -26.66 -5.39 6.15
N ARG A 20 -26.26 -4.39 6.92
CA ARG A 20 -27.22 -3.40 7.43
C ARG A 20 -27.80 -2.55 6.27
N PRO A 21 -28.95 -1.91 6.46
CA PRO A 21 -29.45 -0.89 5.54
C PRO A 21 -28.46 0.27 5.40
N LEU A 22 -28.46 0.91 4.23
CA LEU A 22 -27.69 2.13 3.98
C LEU A 22 -28.25 3.30 4.79
N ARG A 23 -27.38 4.16 5.28
CA ARG A 23 -27.70 5.46 5.86
C ARG A 23 -27.61 6.54 4.77
N PRO A 24 -28.23 7.71 4.97
CA PRO A 24 -28.10 8.82 4.03
C PRO A 24 -26.61 9.12 3.70
N GLY A 25 -26.31 9.35 2.43
CA GLY A 25 -24.96 9.63 1.96
C GLY A 25 -24.08 8.40 1.69
N GLU A 26 -24.54 7.20 2.05
CA GLU A 26 -23.79 5.96 1.84
C GLU A 26 -24.12 5.29 0.51
N VAL A 27 -23.15 4.52 0.01
CA VAL A 27 -23.35 3.59 -1.11
C VAL A 27 -22.92 2.18 -0.71
N ARG A 28 -23.50 1.16 -1.36
CA ARG A 28 -23.00 -0.22 -1.32
C ARG A 28 -22.26 -0.53 -2.60
N ILE A 29 -21.04 -1.03 -2.50
CA ILE A 29 -20.24 -1.49 -3.62
C ILE A 29 -20.30 -3.02 -3.66
N ASP A 30 -20.69 -3.60 -4.79
CA ASP A 30 -20.48 -4.98 -5.14
C ASP A 30 -19.02 -5.15 -5.59
N ILE A 31 -18.24 -5.87 -4.81
CA ILE A 31 -16.80 -5.99 -5.01
C ILE A 31 -16.53 -6.90 -6.21
N LYS A 32 -15.64 -6.45 -7.11
CA LYS A 32 -15.20 -7.19 -8.30
C LYS A 32 -13.74 -7.63 -8.21
N ALA A 33 -12.93 -6.90 -7.45
CA ALA A 33 -11.54 -7.25 -7.15
C ALA A 33 -11.18 -6.81 -5.73
N ALA A 34 -10.49 -7.67 -5.01
CA ALA A 34 -9.86 -7.38 -3.72
C ALA A 34 -8.45 -7.96 -3.70
N LEU A 35 -7.49 -7.30 -3.04
CA LEU A 35 -6.10 -7.76 -2.96
C LEU A 35 -5.65 -7.95 -1.52
N THR A 36 -4.75 -8.91 -1.32
CA THR A 36 -4.06 -9.07 -0.04
C THR A 36 -3.00 -8.00 0.15
N CYS A 37 -2.85 -7.51 1.39
CA CYS A 37 -1.85 -6.54 1.80
C CYS A 37 -0.92 -7.09 2.90
N GLY A 38 0.31 -6.58 2.93
CA GLY A 38 1.24 -6.85 4.03
C GLY A 38 0.73 -6.35 5.39
N THR A 39 -0.08 -5.29 5.38
CA THR A 39 -0.77 -4.78 6.58
C THR A 39 -1.79 -5.79 7.10
N ASP A 40 -2.58 -6.42 6.22
CA ASP A 40 -3.53 -7.47 6.63
C ASP A 40 -2.81 -8.64 7.29
N LEU A 41 -1.65 -9.05 6.75
CA LEU A 41 -0.86 -10.10 7.38
C LEU A 41 -0.33 -9.68 8.76
N LYS A 42 0.10 -8.42 8.93
CA LYS A 42 0.52 -7.90 10.25
C LYS A 42 -0.66 -7.91 11.23
N VAL A 43 -1.83 -7.49 10.76
CA VAL A 43 -3.08 -7.49 11.54
C VAL A 43 -3.51 -8.92 11.91
N PHE A 44 -3.51 -9.84 10.95
CA PHE A 44 -3.79 -11.26 11.20
C PHE A 44 -2.90 -11.83 12.33
N LYS A 45 -1.58 -11.62 12.23
CA LYS A 45 -0.62 -12.08 13.27
C LYS A 45 -0.80 -11.43 14.64
N ARG A 46 -1.25 -10.18 14.67
CA ARG A 46 -1.44 -9.41 15.93
C ARG A 46 -2.85 -9.62 16.50
N GLY A 47 -3.85 -9.78 15.66
CA GLY A 47 -5.26 -9.88 16.00
C GLY A 47 -6.03 -8.57 15.94
N TYR A 48 -5.39 -7.43 15.76
CA TYR A 48 -6.02 -6.11 15.69
C TYR A 48 -5.10 -5.07 15.05
N HIS A 49 -5.68 -3.91 14.73
CA HIS A 49 -4.93 -2.69 14.44
C HIS A 49 -5.52 -1.52 15.24
N ALA A 50 -4.68 -0.80 15.97
CA ALA A 50 -5.12 0.20 16.94
C ALA A 50 -6.04 1.29 16.36
N ARG A 51 -5.92 1.62 15.06
CA ARG A 51 -6.71 2.67 14.39
C ARG A 51 -7.64 2.15 13.29
N MET A 52 -7.29 1.03 12.63
CA MET A 52 -8.00 0.58 11.43
C MET A 52 -9.09 -0.44 11.70
N ILE A 53 -8.87 -1.40 12.58
CA ILE A 53 -9.76 -2.55 12.76
C ILE A 53 -9.73 -3.08 14.18
N VAL A 54 -10.92 -3.17 14.78
CA VAL A 54 -11.14 -3.77 16.10
C VAL A 54 -12.06 -4.99 15.90
N PRO A 55 -11.59 -6.20 16.20
CA PRO A 55 -12.40 -7.42 16.07
C PRO A 55 -13.61 -7.46 17.01
N PRO A 56 -14.71 -8.15 16.62
CA PRO A 56 -14.91 -8.80 15.34
C PRO A 56 -15.24 -7.78 14.23
N ALA A 57 -14.60 -7.92 13.05
CA ALA A 57 -14.85 -7.00 11.95
C ALA A 57 -14.59 -7.66 10.58
N VAL A 58 -15.32 -7.25 9.55
CA VAL A 58 -15.05 -7.67 8.18
C VAL A 58 -13.68 -7.17 7.76
N PHE A 59 -12.88 -8.05 7.13
CA PHE A 59 -11.46 -7.87 6.93
C PHE A 59 -11.11 -7.39 5.51
N GLY A 60 -9.89 -6.87 5.35
CA GLY A 60 -9.36 -6.38 4.07
C GLY A 60 -9.68 -4.92 3.78
N HIS A 61 -8.85 -4.26 2.95
CA HIS A 61 -8.98 -2.81 2.72
C HIS A 61 -8.62 -2.34 1.30
N GLU A 62 -8.21 -3.22 0.40
CA GLU A 62 -7.95 -2.91 -1.01
C GLU A 62 -9.07 -3.51 -1.87
N LEU A 63 -9.88 -2.69 -2.53
CA LEU A 63 -11.03 -3.14 -3.32
C LEU A 63 -11.39 -2.21 -4.48
N ALA A 64 -11.98 -2.81 -5.51
CA ALA A 64 -12.66 -2.10 -6.61
C ALA A 64 -13.93 -2.87 -7.01
N GLY A 65 -14.92 -2.19 -7.55
CA GLY A 65 -16.18 -2.84 -7.90
C GLY A 65 -17.18 -1.93 -8.60
N VAL A 66 -18.46 -2.24 -8.44
CA VAL A 66 -19.59 -1.47 -8.99
C VAL A 66 -20.53 -1.05 -7.86
N ILE A 67 -21.16 0.10 -8.00
CA ILE A 67 -22.20 0.53 -7.06
C ILE A 67 -23.44 -0.37 -7.26
N GLY A 68 -23.76 -1.17 -6.26
CA GLY A 68 -24.96 -2.02 -6.25
C GLY A 68 -26.19 -1.34 -5.66
N GLU A 69 -25.96 -0.35 -4.76
CA GLU A 69 -27.04 0.45 -4.15
C GLU A 69 -26.50 1.82 -3.74
N ALA A 70 -27.30 2.86 -3.94
CA ALA A 70 -27.01 4.21 -3.48
C ALA A 70 -28.24 4.80 -2.79
N THR A 71 -28.02 5.53 -1.68
CA THR A 71 -29.15 6.23 -1.03
C THR A 71 -29.61 7.41 -1.89
N PRO A 72 -30.90 7.79 -1.81
CA PRO A 72 -31.41 8.99 -2.46
C PRO A 72 -30.57 10.22 -2.06
N GLY A 73 -30.18 11.03 -3.05
CA GLY A 73 -29.45 12.27 -2.78
C GLY A 73 -27.92 12.15 -2.70
N VAL A 74 -27.35 10.98 -2.92
CA VAL A 74 -25.89 10.84 -3.15
C VAL A 74 -25.56 11.42 -4.53
N ALA A 75 -25.16 12.69 -4.56
CA ALA A 75 -24.94 13.42 -5.79
C ALA A 75 -23.84 12.79 -6.64
N GLY A 76 -24.13 12.59 -7.94
CA GLY A 76 -23.17 12.16 -8.96
C GLY A 76 -22.87 10.67 -8.97
N TRP A 77 -23.51 9.83 -8.14
CA TRP A 77 -23.30 8.39 -8.08
C TRP A 77 -24.58 7.61 -8.38
N HIS A 78 -24.46 6.57 -9.22
CA HIS A 78 -25.58 5.75 -9.67
C HIS A 78 -25.23 4.27 -9.52
N VAL A 79 -26.26 3.43 -9.47
CA VAL A 79 -26.11 1.97 -9.60
C VAL A 79 -25.39 1.67 -10.92
N ASP A 80 -24.55 0.65 -10.91
CA ASP A 80 -23.66 0.21 -11.99
C ASP A 80 -22.46 1.14 -12.29
N ASP A 81 -22.29 2.25 -11.59
CA ASP A 81 -21.05 3.01 -11.70
C ASP A 81 -19.85 2.14 -11.27
N ARG A 82 -18.85 2.09 -12.13
CA ARG A 82 -17.57 1.40 -11.86
C ARG A 82 -16.69 2.26 -11.00
N VAL A 83 -16.26 1.72 -9.86
CA VAL A 83 -15.60 2.54 -8.83
C VAL A 83 -14.43 1.82 -8.17
N VAL A 84 -13.53 2.62 -7.62
CA VAL A 84 -12.56 2.23 -6.61
C VAL A 84 -12.69 3.17 -5.41
N VAL A 85 -12.46 2.67 -4.22
CA VAL A 85 -12.50 3.44 -2.99
C VAL A 85 -11.23 3.27 -2.20
N ALA A 86 -10.70 4.38 -1.66
CA ALA A 86 -9.62 4.29 -0.69
C ALA A 86 -10.11 3.80 0.67
N ASN A 87 -9.19 3.25 1.45
CA ASN A 87 -9.50 2.68 2.77
C ASN A 87 -9.61 3.71 3.89
N SER A 88 -9.51 5.01 3.59
CA SER A 88 -9.67 6.06 4.60
C SER A 88 -10.13 7.39 4.01
N ALA A 89 -10.66 8.27 4.87
CA ALA A 89 -10.97 9.66 4.52
C ALA A 89 -10.69 10.61 5.70
N PRO A 90 -10.02 11.76 5.46
CA PRO A 90 -9.74 12.77 6.48
C PRO A 90 -11.01 13.56 6.84
N CYS A 91 -11.02 14.18 8.03
CA CYS A 91 -12.14 15.04 8.46
C CYS A 91 -12.23 16.36 7.68
N ALA A 92 -11.10 16.90 7.19
CA ALA A 92 -10.92 18.17 6.48
C ALA A 92 -11.06 19.43 7.36
N GLU A 93 -11.07 19.30 8.69
CA GLU A 93 -11.29 20.43 9.60
C GLU A 93 -10.28 20.52 10.76
N CYS A 94 -9.53 19.43 11.08
CA CYS A 94 -8.44 19.50 12.05
C CYS A 94 -7.23 20.27 11.49
N ASP A 95 -6.29 20.64 12.35
CA ASP A 95 -5.14 21.46 11.97
C ASP A 95 -4.28 20.77 10.91
N TYR A 96 -4.04 19.47 11.03
CA TYR A 96 -3.32 18.70 10.00
C TYR A 96 -4.01 18.78 8.62
N CYS A 97 -5.34 18.70 8.59
CA CYS A 97 -6.07 18.83 7.33
C CYS A 97 -5.96 20.23 6.74
N ARG A 98 -6.03 21.29 7.57
CA ARG A 98 -5.89 22.69 7.14
C ARG A 98 -4.49 22.99 6.59
N GLU A 99 -3.47 22.32 7.12
CA GLU A 99 -2.07 22.42 6.67
C GLU A 99 -1.75 21.51 5.47
N GLY A 100 -2.72 20.78 4.93
CA GLY A 100 -2.50 19.85 3.80
C GLY A 100 -1.84 18.52 4.18
N GLN A 101 -1.75 18.21 5.48
CA GLN A 101 -1.23 16.97 6.03
C GLN A 101 -2.38 16.00 6.34
N GLU A 102 -3.28 15.78 5.40
CA GLU A 102 -4.52 15.01 5.57
C GLU A 102 -4.28 13.53 5.96
N ASN A 103 -3.13 12.98 5.62
CA ASN A 103 -2.66 11.64 6.05
C ASN A 103 -2.42 11.55 7.56
N LEU A 104 -2.22 12.68 8.25
CA LEU A 104 -2.02 12.78 9.70
C LEU A 104 -3.29 13.20 10.44
N CYS A 105 -4.44 13.26 9.77
CA CYS A 105 -5.72 13.69 10.32
C CYS A 105 -6.02 13.03 11.68
N ASP A 106 -6.43 13.84 12.67
CA ASP A 106 -6.77 13.38 14.03
C ASP A 106 -7.98 12.43 14.02
N ASP A 107 -8.97 12.71 13.14
CA ASP A 107 -10.16 11.89 12.92
C ASP A 107 -10.15 11.24 11.53
N LEU A 108 -9.10 10.45 11.24
CA LEU A 108 -9.01 9.69 10.01
C LEU A 108 -9.99 8.50 10.07
N LEU A 109 -11.04 8.55 9.25
CA LEU A 109 -12.02 7.48 9.15
C LEU A 109 -11.46 6.34 8.29
N PHE A 110 -11.33 5.15 8.87
CA PHE A 110 -10.89 3.95 8.14
C PHE A 110 -12.06 3.09 7.66
N LEU A 111 -11.88 2.42 6.53
CA LEU A 111 -12.79 1.46 5.92
C LEU A 111 -12.10 0.09 5.81
N ASN A 112 -12.74 -0.94 6.35
CA ASN A 112 -12.37 -2.34 6.18
C ASN A 112 -13.57 -3.12 5.65
N GLY A 113 -13.32 -4.25 4.99
CA GLY A 113 -14.36 -5.11 4.46
C GLY A 113 -14.16 -5.49 2.99
N ALA A 114 -12.93 -5.38 2.48
CA ALA A 114 -12.62 -5.75 1.09
C ALA A 114 -12.79 -7.26 0.82
N TYR A 115 -12.66 -8.11 1.84
CA TYR A 115 -12.87 -9.56 1.66
C TYR A 115 -14.32 -9.94 1.96
N ALA A 116 -15.23 -9.39 1.18
CA ALA A 116 -16.66 -9.67 1.22
C ALA A 116 -17.25 -9.50 -0.18
N GLU A 117 -18.46 -10.04 -0.40
CA GLU A 117 -19.16 -9.87 -1.68
C GLU A 117 -19.59 -8.42 -1.94
N SER A 118 -19.87 -7.66 -0.87
CA SER A 118 -20.16 -6.23 -0.96
C SER A 118 -19.74 -5.49 0.30
N ILE A 119 -19.59 -4.17 0.19
CA ILE A 119 -19.19 -3.28 1.28
C ILE A 119 -20.04 -2.01 1.28
N ILE A 120 -20.39 -1.52 2.46
CA ILE A 120 -21.02 -0.21 2.64
C ILE A 120 -19.92 0.83 2.83
N VAL A 121 -19.93 1.84 1.96
CA VAL A 121 -18.97 2.95 2.01
C VAL A 121 -19.63 4.15 2.72
N PRO A 122 -19.07 4.60 3.85
CA PRO A 122 -19.58 5.77 4.59
C PRO A 122 -19.56 7.06 3.76
N GLU A 123 -20.50 7.96 4.04
CA GLU A 123 -20.65 9.26 3.34
C GLU A 123 -19.32 10.02 3.18
N ARG A 124 -18.49 10.10 4.24
CA ARG A 124 -17.21 10.82 4.18
C ARG A 124 -16.28 10.25 3.11
N LEU A 125 -16.22 8.91 2.98
CA LEU A 125 -15.43 8.26 1.92
C LEU A 125 -16.08 8.45 0.54
N VAL A 126 -17.39 8.37 0.45
CA VAL A 126 -18.13 8.64 -0.81
C VAL A 126 -17.78 10.03 -1.34
N ARG A 127 -17.79 11.03 -0.47
CA ARG A 127 -17.50 12.43 -0.86
C ARG A 127 -16.04 12.71 -1.17
N LYS A 128 -15.10 11.99 -0.55
CA LYS A 128 -13.66 12.34 -0.63
C LYS A 128 -12.84 11.38 -1.45
N ASN A 129 -13.08 10.08 -1.33
CA ASN A 129 -12.18 9.03 -1.78
C ASN A 129 -12.86 7.88 -2.52
N LEU A 130 -14.11 8.03 -2.95
CA LEU A 130 -14.73 7.20 -3.97
C LEU A 130 -14.43 7.79 -5.34
N LEU A 131 -13.82 7.00 -6.23
CA LEU A 131 -13.41 7.45 -7.55
C LEU A 131 -14.08 6.61 -8.64
N ARG A 132 -14.55 7.28 -9.70
CA ARG A 132 -15.09 6.64 -10.89
C ARG A 132 -13.96 6.13 -11.75
N LEU A 133 -14.11 4.90 -12.27
CA LEU A 133 -13.21 4.30 -13.22
C LEU A 133 -13.64 4.63 -14.65
N LYS A 134 -12.69 4.77 -15.55
CA LYS A 134 -12.97 4.79 -16.99
C LYS A 134 -13.58 3.44 -17.43
N PRO A 135 -14.36 3.41 -18.52
CA PRO A 135 -15.02 2.18 -18.97
C PRO A 135 -14.07 1.00 -19.23
N ASP A 136 -12.86 1.28 -19.68
CA ASP A 136 -11.80 0.33 -20.04
C ASP A 136 -10.84 -0.03 -18.91
N THR A 137 -10.92 0.65 -17.75
CA THR A 137 -10.07 0.34 -16.60
C THR A 137 -10.45 -1.02 -15.99
N ASP A 138 -9.50 -1.97 -15.96
CA ASP A 138 -9.70 -3.26 -15.30
C ASP A 138 -9.80 -3.08 -13.78
N PHE A 139 -10.74 -3.77 -13.12
CA PHE A 139 -10.85 -3.78 -11.66
C PHE A 139 -9.61 -4.34 -10.97
N ARG A 140 -8.90 -5.28 -11.63
CA ARG A 140 -7.65 -5.84 -11.12
C ARG A 140 -6.52 -4.82 -11.10
N ASP A 141 -6.53 -3.85 -12.02
CA ASP A 141 -5.60 -2.72 -12.02
C ASP A 141 -6.05 -1.67 -11.01
N ALA A 142 -7.34 -1.31 -11.04
CA ALA A 142 -7.91 -0.27 -10.18
C ALA A 142 -7.72 -0.55 -8.68
N VAL A 143 -7.82 -1.81 -8.26
CA VAL A 143 -7.66 -2.18 -6.84
C VAL A 143 -6.26 -1.88 -6.27
N LEU A 144 -5.25 -1.65 -7.13
CA LEU A 144 -3.90 -1.22 -6.74
C LEU A 144 -3.84 0.27 -6.33
N VAL A 145 -4.93 1.03 -6.45
CA VAL A 145 -4.93 2.48 -6.20
C VAL A 145 -4.51 2.82 -4.77
N GLU A 146 -4.97 2.06 -3.77
CA GLU A 146 -4.68 2.35 -2.37
C GLU A 146 -3.18 2.24 -2.06
N PRO A 147 -2.51 1.09 -2.28
CA PRO A 147 -1.08 0.97 -2.01
C PRO A 147 -0.23 1.89 -2.91
N LEU A 148 -0.66 2.13 -4.16
CA LEU A 148 0.04 3.05 -5.04
C LEU A 148 -0.05 4.49 -4.54
N ALA A 149 -1.18 4.92 -3.98
CA ALA A 149 -1.34 6.26 -3.43
C ALA A 149 -0.40 6.52 -2.25
N CYS A 150 -0.14 5.51 -1.41
CA CYS A 150 0.86 5.59 -0.36
C CYS A 150 2.27 5.79 -0.97
N VAL A 151 2.59 5.09 -2.06
CA VAL A 151 3.86 5.26 -2.78
C VAL A 151 3.95 6.64 -3.45
N VAL A 152 2.86 7.14 -4.04
CA VAL A 152 2.79 8.51 -4.59
C VAL A 152 3.09 9.54 -3.51
N GLN A 153 2.53 9.39 -2.30
CA GLN A 153 2.87 10.25 -1.16
C GLN A 153 4.37 10.23 -0.87
N GLY A 154 4.98 9.04 -0.78
CA GLY A 154 6.43 8.93 -0.54
C GLY A 154 7.31 9.53 -1.65
N ILE A 155 6.89 9.43 -2.90
CA ILE A 155 7.59 10.06 -4.05
C ILE A 155 7.52 11.58 -3.97
N GLU A 156 6.36 12.14 -3.63
CA GLU A 156 6.16 13.59 -3.51
C GLU A 156 6.93 14.16 -2.31
N ASP A 157 6.89 13.48 -1.15
CA ASP A 157 7.66 13.87 0.03
C ASP A 157 9.17 13.92 -0.25
N LEU A 158 9.67 12.97 -1.03
CA LEU A 158 11.06 12.92 -1.46
C LEU A 158 11.42 14.02 -2.47
N ALA A 159 10.43 14.54 -3.22
CA ALA A 159 10.62 15.46 -4.32
C ALA A 159 11.71 14.97 -5.29
N LEU A 160 11.57 13.75 -5.80
CA LEU A 160 12.55 13.11 -6.68
C LEU A 160 12.79 13.94 -7.94
N LYS A 161 14.05 13.97 -8.37
CA LYS A 161 14.49 14.70 -9.58
C LYS A 161 15.06 13.72 -10.61
N ARG A 162 14.83 14.03 -11.89
CA ARG A 162 15.42 13.29 -13.00
C ARG A 162 16.93 13.15 -12.84
N GLY A 163 17.46 11.98 -13.14
CA GLY A 163 18.89 11.66 -13.08
C GLY A 163 19.40 11.27 -11.68
N GLN A 164 18.60 11.41 -10.63
CA GLN A 164 19.01 10.95 -9.29
C GLN A 164 19.19 9.43 -9.25
N ARG A 165 20.19 8.98 -8.50
CA ARG A 165 20.44 7.57 -8.20
C ARG A 165 19.62 7.19 -6.96
N VAL A 166 18.63 6.32 -7.15
CA VAL A 166 17.71 5.88 -6.12
C VAL A 166 17.98 4.41 -5.79
N LEU A 167 18.19 4.11 -4.51
CA LEU A 167 18.18 2.75 -4.00
C LEU A 167 16.82 2.46 -3.38
N VAL A 168 16.17 1.40 -3.83
CA VAL A 168 14.96 0.84 -3.20
C VAL A 168 15.35 -0.43 -2.45
N ILE A 169 15.21 -0.42 -1.13
CA ILE A 169 15.44 -1.57 -0.26
C ILE A 169 14.10 -2.29 -0.05
N GLY A 170 13.97 -3.46 -0.66
CA GLY A 170 12.76 -4.29 -0.63
C GLY A 170 12.11 -4.44 -2.01
N ALA A 171 12.00 -5.67 -2.49
CA ALA A 171 11.31 -6.06 -3.73
C ALA A 171 9.89 -6.59 -3.46
N GLY A 172 9.20 -6.04 -2.45
CA GLY A 172 7.77 -6.25 -2.21
C GLY A 172 6.92 -5.35 -3.10
N PRO A 173 5.56 -5.45 -3.03
CA PRO A 173 4.67 -4.63 -3.87
C PRO A 173 5.00 -3.14 -3.80
N ILE A 174 5.23 -2.63 -2.60
CA ILE A 174 5.56 -1.21 -2.36
C ILE A 174 6.90 -0.83 -3.02
N GLY A 175 7.97 -1.61 -2.81
CA GLY A 175 9.26 -1.32 -3.43
C GLY A 175 9.22 -1.42 -4.95
N LEU A 176 8.43 -2.34 -5.50
CA LEU A 176 8.19 -2.46 -6.94
C LEU A 176 7.44 -1.24 -7.50
N MET A 177 6.43 -0.71 -6.77
CA MET A 177 5.73 0.52 -7.17
C MET A 177 6.66 1.73 -7.09
N PHE A 178 7.50 1.85 -6.05
CA PHE A 178 8.54 2.88 -5.98
C PHE A 178 9.51 2.79 -7.17
N THR A 179 9.90 1.57 -7.55
CA THR A 179 10.76 1.35 -8.72
C THR A 179 10.13 1.89 -10.00
N ALA A 180 8.86 1.54 -10.26
CA ALA A 180 8.14 2.02 -11.44
C ALA A 180 8.00 3.54 -11.46
N LEU A 181 7.59 4.17 -10.35
CA LEU A 181 7.41 5.62 -10.29
C LEU A 181 8.74 6.38 -10.36
N ALA A 182 9.79 5.95 -9.64
CA ALA A 182 11.10 6.59 -9.71
C ALA A 182 11.69 6.50 -11.13
N ARG A 183 11.50 5.35 -11.78
CA ARG A 183 11.90 5.19 -13.19
C ARG A 183 11.12 6.09 -14.13
N HIS A 184 9.81 6.20 -13.95
CA HIS A 184 8.94 7.11 -14.71
C HIS A 184 9.40 8.57 -14.59
N LEU A 185 9.88 8.98 -13.42
CA LEU A 185 10.46 10.31 -13.18
C LEU A 185 11.88 10.48 -13.74
N GLY A 186 12.44 9.44 -14.37
CA GLY A 186 13.76 9.48 -14.99
C GLY A 186 14.93 9.31 -14.01
N CYS A 187 14.70 8.72 -12.84
CA CYS A 187 15.78 8.34 -11.93
C CYS A 187 16.52 7.08 -12.42
N GLN A 188 17.74 6.89 -11.94
CA GLN A 188 18.51 5.65 -12.05
C GLN A 188 18.19 4.79 -10.83
N VAL A 189 17.54 3.64 -11.04
CA VAL A 189 16.98 2.86 -9.94
C VAL A 189 17.76 1.57 -9.71
N THR A 190 18.29 1.41 -8.49
CA THR A 190 18.83 0.14 -8.00
C THR A 190 17.81 -0.46 -7.02
N VAL A 191 17.50 -1.75 -7.16
CA VAL A 191 16.62 -2.47 -6.23
C VAL A 191 17.42 -3.53 -5.49
N ALA A 192 17.40 -3.47 -4.16
CA ALA A 192 17.95 -4.50 -3.28
C ALA A 192 16.82 -5.32 -2.67
N GLY A 193 16.78 -6.62 -2.88
CA GLY A 193 15.67 -7.44 -2.41
C GLY A 193 15.89 -8.93 -2.48
N ARG A 194 14.85 -9.70 -2.20
CA ARG A 194 14.85 -11.16 -2.16
C ARG A 194 13.81 -11.77 -3.08
N GLY A 195 14.15 -12.96 -3.61
CA GLY A 195 13.28 -13.76 -4.44
C GLY A 195 13.38 -13.40 -5.92
N GLN A 196 13.85 -14.36 -6.69
CA GLN A 196 14.15 -14.21 -8.11
C GLN A 196 12.99 -13.59 -8.89
N LYS A 197 11.77 -14.14 -8.76
CA LYS A 197 10.57 -13.64 -9.44
C LYS A 197 10.30 -12.15 -9.17
N ARG A 198 10.48 -11.68 -7.92
CA ARG A 198 10.30 -10.27 -7.55
C ARG A 198 11.39 -9.37 -8.13
N LEU A 199 12.62 -9.85 -8.15
CA LEU A 199 13.76 -9.14 -8.74
C LEU A 199 13.64 -9.06 -10.27
N GLU A 200 13.12 -10.09 -10.92
CA GLU A 200 12.77 -10.05 -12.35
C GLU A 200 11.66 -9.04 -12.63
N THR A 201 10.64 -8.97 -11.77
CA THR A 201 9.60 -7.93 -11.85
C THR A 201 10.20 -6.55 -11.71
N ALA A 202 11.13 -6.34 -10.76
CA ALA A 202 11.82 -5.05 -10.63
C ALA A 202 12.58 -4.65 -11.93
N ARG A 203 13.21 -5.62 -12.62
CA ARG A 203 13.83 -5.36 -13.93
C ARG A 203 12.80 -4.94 -14.99
N ARG A 204 11.67 -5.65 -15.08
CA ARG A 204 10.59 -5.29 -16.03
C ARG A 204 10.03 -3.90 -15.76
N LEU A 205 9.94 -3.50 -14.49
CA LEU A 205 9.51 -2.17 -14.06
C LEU A 205 10.59 -1.09 -14.21
N GLY A 206 11.75 -1.45 -14.77
CA GLY A 206 12.80 -0.52 -15.18
C GLY A 206 13.92 -0.30 -14.17
N ALA A 207 14.13 -1.20 -13.21
CA ALA A 207 15.32 -1.14 -12.37
C ALA A 207 16.60 -1.31 -13.24
N ASP A 208 17.51 -0.33 -13.16
CA ASP A 208 18.78 -0.34 -13.89
C ASP A 208 19.74 -1.38 -13.29
N ARG A 209 19.61 -1.65 -11.98
CA ARG A 209 20.44 -2.61 -11.26
C ARG A 209 19.65 -3.37 -10.20
N ILE A 210 20.02 -4.63 -10.02
CA ILE A 210 19.47 -5.50 -9.00
C ILE A 210 20.59 -5.98 -8.06
N ILE A 211 20.31 -5.97 -6.76
CA ILE A 211 21.13 -6.55 -5.72
C ILE A 211 20.30 -7.63 -5.02
N GLU A 212 20.66 -8.88 -5.19
CA GLU A 212 20.02 -9.96 -4.46
C GLU A 212 20.55 -10.04 -3.03
N VAL A 213 19.66 -9.98 -2.05
CA VAL A 213 19.98 -9.98 -0.63
C VAL A 213 19.71 -11.38 -0.07
N ALA A 214 20.76 -12.12 0.23
CA ALA A 214 20.64 -13.43 0.89
C ALA A 214 20.04 -13.29 2.32
N PRO A 215 19.42 -14.35 2.85
CA PRO A 215 19.03 -14.37 4.26
C PRO A 215 20.24 -14.07 5.14
N GLN A 216 20.08 -13.17 6.12
CA GLN A 216 21.12 -12.73 7.08
C GLN A 216 22.32 -11.96 6.47
N ALA A 217 22.30 -11.65 5.17
CA ALA A 217 23.34 -10.82 4.59
C ALA A 217 23.23 -9.37 5.09
N ASP A 218 24.38 -8.78 5.39
CA ASP A 218 24.48 -7.34 5.60
C ASP A 218 24.32 -6.63 4.25
N LEU A 219 23.26 -5.84 4.13
CA LEU A 219 22.95 -5.11 2.89
C LEU A 219 24.08 -4.12 2.54
N ALA A 220 24.70 -3.49 3.54
CA ALA A 220 25.75 -2.53 3.29
C ALA A 220 26.97 -3.17 2.60
N SER A 221 27.29 -4.42 2.92
CA SER A 221 28.36 -5.18 2.30
C SER A 221 28.09 -5.64 0.87
N LEU A 222 26.81 -5.75 0.49
CA LEU A 222 26.38 -6.17 -0.86
C LEU A 222 26.38 -5.02 -1.89
N VAL A 223 26.36 -3.79 -1.39
CA VAL A 223 26.47 -2.60 -2.24
C VAL A 223 27.95 -2.38 -2.59
N PRO A 224 28.34 -2.39 -3.87
CA PRO A 224 29.74 -2.22 -4.24
C PRO A 224 30.34 -0.94 -3.66
N SER A 225 31.59 -1.04 -3.22
CA SER A 225 32.36 0.09 -2.74
C SER A 225 32.34 1.23 -3.73
N GLY A 226 32.08 2.45 -3.26
CA GLY A 226 31.97 3.64 -4.11
C GLY A 226 30.58 3.84 -4.76
N SER A 227 29.61 2.93 -4.59
CA SER A 227 28.23 3.19 -4.96
C SER A 227 27.66 4.28 -4.07
N VAL A 228 27.08 5.30 -4.68
CA VAL A 228 26.54 6.48 -3.98
C VAL A 228 25.11 6.70 -4.44
N PHE A 229 24.18 6.72 -3.51
CA PHE A 229 22.77 6.97 -3.80
C PHE A 229 22.37 8.37 -3.33
N ASP A 230 21.70 9.09 -4.19
CA ASP A 230 21.14 10.42 -3.87
C ASP A 230 19.96 10.28 -2.92
N VAL A 231 19.20 9.20 -3.10
CA VAL A 231 18.02 8.86 -2.30
C VAL A 231 18.00 7.37 -2.00
N VAL A 232 17.65 7.00 -0.76
CA VAL A 232 17.40 5.62 -0.35
C VAL A 232 15.97 5.52 0.16
N ILE A 233 15.21 4.57 -0.39
CA ILE A 233 13.83 4.27 0.00
C ILE A 233 13.83 2.91 0.69
N GLU A 234 13.50 2.89 1.96
CA GLU A 234 13.39 1.65 2.74
C GLU A 234 11.93 1.19 2.75
N ALA A 235 11.64 0.01 2.17
CA ALA A 235 10.31 -0.56 2.00
C ALA A 235 10.17 -1.99 2.58
N VAL A 236 10.98 -2.34 3.58
CA VAL A 236 10.96 -3.65 4.28
C VAL A 236 10.32 -3.54 5.66
N GLY A 237 10.64 -2.48 6.41
CA GLY A 237 10.16 -2.24 7.77
C GLY A 237 10.86 -3.12 8.81
N LYS A 238 12.19 -3.15 8.77
CA LYS A 238 13.03 -3.80 9.78
C LYS A 238 14.10 -2.83 10.27
N PRO A 239 14.46 -2.84 11.58
CA PRO A 239 15.49 -1.97 12.12
C PRO A 239 16.82 -2.06 11.35
N GLU A 240 17.26 -3.26 10.99
CA GLU A 240 18.53 -3.46 10.29
C GLU A 240 18.51 -2.85 8.88
N ALA A 241 17.33 -2.85 8.21
CA ALA A 241 17.16 -2.22 6.91
C ALA A 241 17.15 -0.69 7.02
N TRP A 242 16.59 -0.15 8.10
CA TRP A 242 16.63 1.28 8.40
C TRP A 242 18.06 1.76 8.65
N GLU A 243 18.82 1.06 9.48
CA GLU A 243 20.23 1.36 9.75
C GLU A 243 21.06 1.30 8.46
N ALA A 244 20.91 0.23 7.67
CA ALA A 244 21.59 0.09 6.39
C ALA A 244 21.26 1.25 5.42
N ALA A 245 20.01 1.71 5.38
CA ALA A 245 19.59 2.83 4.51
C ALA A 245 20.37 4.12 4.82
N VAL A 246 20.61 4.42 6.10
CA VAL A 246 21.41 5.59 6.52
C VAL A 246 22.86 5.47 6.06
N HIS A 247 23.43 4.27 6.05
CA HIS A 247 24.81 4.05 5.63
C HIS A 247 24.99 4.10 4.10
N LEU A 248 23.93 3.82 3.32
CA LEU A 248 24.00 3.71 1.86
C LEU A 248 23.71 5.03 1.12
N VAL A 249 23.19 6.03 1.80
CA VAL A 249 22.93 7.35 1.23
C VAL A 249 24.23 8.21 1.21
N ARG A 250 24.41 8.99 0.15
CA ARG A 250 25.57 9.93 0.05
C ARG A 250 25.40 11.12 0.98
N LYS A 251 26.47 11.90 1.14
CA LYS A 251 26.43 13.23 1.78
C LYS A 251 25.41 14.13 1.04
N GLY A 252 24.58 14.84 1.81
CA GLY A 252 23.49 15.68 1.31
C GLY A 252 22.32 14.89 0.70
N GLY A 253 22.29 13.57 0.87
CA GLY A 253 21.22 12.71 0.36
C GLY A 253 20.03 12.57 1.31
N LYS A 254 18.98 11.87 0.84
CA LYS A 254 17.72 11.67 1.55
C LYS A 254 17.48 10.19 1.81
N VAL A 255 16.93 9.87 2.97
CA VAL A 255 16.41 8.54 3.30
C VAL A 255 14.92 8.66 3.61
N ASN A 256 14.09 7.84 2.94
CA ASN A 256 12.69 7.68 3.30
C ASN A 256 12.46 6.31 3.95
N PHE A 257 12.11 6.31 5.21
CA PHE A 257 11.71 5.15 5.99
C PHE A 257 10.22 4.87 5.77
N PHE A 258 9.92 4.26 4.64
CA PHE A 258 8.54 3.94 4.27
C PHE A 258 8.01 2.66 4.94
N GLY A 259 8.86 1.68 5.11
CA GLY A 259 8.52 0.43 5.78
C GLY A 259 8.40 0.61 7.29
N GLY A 260 7.18 0.57 7.83
CA GLY A 260 6.97 0.65 9.29
C GLY A 260 7.53 -0.55 10.04
N CYS A 261 8.43 -0.31 11.00
CA CYS A 261 8.98 -1.33 11.89
C CYS A 261 7.94 -1.79 12.95
N PRO A 262 8.14 -2.94 13.60
CA PRO A 262 7.32 -3.36 14.74
C PRO A 262 7.33 -2.33 15.88
N SER A 263 6.22 -2.19 16.58
CA SER A 263 6.14 -1.30 17.75
C SER A 263 7.16 -1.68 18.82
N GLY A 264 7.78 -0.68 19.45
CA GLY A 264 8.78 -0.89 20.51
C GLY A 264 10.18 -1.17 19.99
N THR A 265 10.41 -1.15 18.68
CA THR A 265 11.77 -1.24 18.11
C THR A 265 12.41 0.15 18.03
N SER A 266 13.75 0.18 18.08
CA SER A 266 14.58 1.35 17.89
C SER A 266 15.75 1.03 16.97
N ILE A 267 16.40 2.05 16.43
CA ILE A 267 17.62 1.95 15.66
C ILE A 267 18.73 2.78 16.33
N GLN A 268 19.98 2.42 16.05
CA GLN A 268 21.12 3.24 16.39
C GLN A 268 21.44 4.19 15.24
N LEU A 269 21.59 5.48 15.53
CA LEU A 269 21.90 6.51 14.56
C LEU A 269 23.24 7.17 14.92
N ASP A 270 24.22 7.07 14.04
CA ASP A 270 25.46 7.83 14.14
C ASP A 270 25.17 9.32 13.92
N THR A 271 25.22 10.09 15.01
CA THR A 271 24.94 11.53 15.00
C THR A 271 25.99 12.31 14.21
N GLY A 272 27.26 11.86 14.22
CA GLY A 272 28.31 12.45 13.41
C GLY A 272 28.03 12.28 11.92
N ARG A 273 27.64 11.07 11.50
CA ARG A 273 27.21 10.81 10.13
C ARG A 273 26.03 11.67 9.73
N LEU A 274 24.98 11.72 10.55
CA LEU A 274 23.81 12.54 10.26
C LEU A 274 24.18 14.01 10.06
N HIS A 275 24.90 14.57 11.05
CA HIS A 275 25.23 16.01 11.07
C HIS A 275 26.25 16.41 10.02
N TYR A 276 27.43 15.76 10.01
CA TYR A 276 28.54 16.16 9.10
C TYR A 276 28.37 15.68 7.66
N SER A 277 27.43 14.77 7.40
CA SER A 277 27.03 14.43 6.04
C SER A 277 25.77 15.17 5.58
N ASN A 278 25.18 16.04 6.40
CA ASN A 278 23.97 16.81 6.08
C ASN A 278 22.86 15.94 5.50
N LEU A 279 22.54 14.83 6.18
CA LEU A 279 21.53 13.89 5.70
C LEU A 279 20.12 14.40 6.02
N THR A 280 19.16 14.11 5.13
CA THR A 280 17.74 14.25 5.42
C THR A 280 17.14 12.87 5.68
N LEU A 281 16.68 12.64 6.91
CA LEU A 281 15.96 11.42 7.28
C LEU A 281 14.50 11.75 7.45
N MET A 282 13.61 11.01 6.78
CA MET A 282 12.20 11.26 6.79
C MET A 282 11.40 9.95 6.72
N ALA A 283 10.13 10.01 7.06
CA ALA A 283 9.19 8.92 6.86
C ALA A 283 7.97 9.42 6.09
N SER A 284 7.35 8.53 5.32
CA SER A 284 6.06 8.79 4.69
C SER A 284 5.03 7.82 5.24
N PHE A 285 3.89 8.33 5.61
CA PHE A 285 2.81 7.55 6.19
C PHE A 285 1.52 7.79 5.41
N HIS A 286 0.90 6.70 4.98
CA HIS A 286 -0.43 6.67 4.41
C HIS A 286 -0.57 7.48 3.11
N HIS A 287 -1.78 7.82 2.73
CA HIS A 287 -2.16 8.56 1.53
C HIS A 287 -3.10 9.74 1.87
N THR A 288 -3.34 10.59 0.88
CA THR A 288 -4.31 11.69 0.94
C THR A 288 -5.32 11.56 -0.20
N PRO A 289 -6.46 12.28 -0.16
CA PRO A 289 -7.39 12.32 -1.29
C PRO A 289 -6.74 12.76 -2.61
N ARG A 290 -5.70 13.58 -2.55
CA ARG A 290 -4.93 14.01 -3.72
C ARG A 290 -4.10 12.86 -4.30
N THR A 291 -3.37 12.15 -3.43
CA THR A 291 -2.49 11.05 -3.90
C THR A 291 -3.28 9.84 -4.38
N ILE A 292 -4.50 9.60 -3.86
CA ILE A 292 -5.42 8.58 -4.38
C ILE A 292 -5.84 8.90 -5.82
N ARG A 293 -6.22 10.14 -6.12
CA ARG A 293 -6.54 10.56 -7.50
C ARG A 293 -5.35 10.42 -8.42
N ARG A 294 -4.17 10.84 -7.96
CA ARG A 294 -2.94 10.71 -8.74
C ARG A 294 -2.56 9.26 -9.02
N ALA A 295 -2.77 8.36 -8.05
CA ALA A 295 -2.55 6.94 -8.23
C ALA A 295 -3.48 6.34 -9.31
N LEU A 296 -4.76 6.71 -9.31
CA LEU A 296 -5.70 6.29 -10.34
C LEU A 296 -5.25 6.78 -11.74
N GLU A 297 -4.78 8.02 -11.85
CA GLU A 297 -4.24 8.55 -13.13
C GLU A 297 -3.07 7.69 -13.65
N PHE A 298 -2.14 7.28 -12.80
CA PHE A 298 -1.04 6.39 -13.20
C PHE A 298 -1.51 5.00 -13.62
N ILE A 299 -2.51 4.44 -12.97
CA ILE A 299 -3.11 3.16 -13.33
C ILE A 299 -3.81 3.28 -14.69
N GLU A 300 -4.64 4.30 -14.87
CA GLU A 300 -5.38 4.53 -16.12
C GLU A 300 -4.49 4.94 -17.31
N ALA A 301 -3.29 5.48 -17.03
CA ALA A 301 -2.24 5.68 -18.01
C ALA A 301 -1.43 4.40 -18.32
N GLY A 302 -1.71 3.28 -17.66
CA GLY A 302 -1.06 2.00 -17.87
C GLY A 302 0.36 1.89 -17.30
N LEU A 303 0.76 2.83 -16.42
CA LEU A 303 2.08 2.78 -15.77
C LEU A 303 2.15 1.67 -14.72
N ILE A 304 1.06 1.41 -14.03
CA ILE A 304 0.92 0.35 -13.02
C ILE A 304 -0.20 -0.58 -13.47
N ARG A 305 0.10 -1.87 -13.60
CA ARG A 305 -0.84 -2.91 -14.04
C ARG A 305 -0.79 -4.12 -13.13
N ALA A 306 -1.92 -4.74 -12.89
CA ALA A 306 -2.05 -5.90 -12.01
C ALA A 306 -1.11 -7.05 -12.40
N GLN A 307 -0.87 -7.28 -13.69
CA GLN A 307 0.00 -8.33 -14.19
C GLN A 307 1.44 -8.30 -13.62
N ASP A 308 1.91 -7.14 -13.16
CA ASP A 308 3.24 -6.98 -12.57
C ASP A 308 3.26 -7.17 -11.05
N PHE A 309 2.10 -7.12 -10.40
CA PHE A 309 1.98 -7.12 -8.94
C PHE A 309 1.14 -8.30 -8.41
N VAL A 310 0.22 -8.81 -9.20
CA VAL A 310 -0.70 -9.89 -8.81
C VAL A 310 -0.22 -11.20 -9.42
N ASP A 311 0.35 -12.06 -8.61
CA ASP A 311 0.91 -13.35 -9.02
C ASP A 311 0.31 -14.55 -8.26
N GLY A 312 -0.71 -14.28 -7.45
CA GLY A 312 -1.52 -15.29 -6.77
C GLY A 312 -3.01 -14.98 -6.91
N GLU A 313 -3.84 -16.01 -6.77
CA GLU A 313 -5.29 -15.93 -6.75
C GLU A 313 -5.86 -16.95 -5.77
N CYS A 314 -6.92 -16.60 -5.02
CA CYS A 314 -7.64 -17.51 -4.16
C CYS A 314 -9.14 -17.19 -4.11
N ALA A 315 -9.97 -18.18 -3.82
CA ALA A 315 -11.37 -17.95 -3.49
C ALA A 315 -11.50 -17.33 -2.09
N LEU A 316 -12.57 -16.58 -1.84
CA LEU A 316 -12.85 -16.01 -0.53
C LEU A 316 -12.86 -17.09 0.58
N THR A 317 -13.42 -18.26 0.27
CA THR A 317 -13.48 -19.41 1.19
C THR A 317 -12.11 -19.92 1.63
N ASP A 318 -11.08 -19.74 0.80
CA ASP A 318 -9.71 -20.22 1.04
C ASP A 318 -8.85 -19.17 1.76
N LEU A 319 -9.37 -17.98 1.97
CA LEU A 319 -8.63 -16.85 2.55
C LEU A 319 -8.02 -17.16 3.94
N PRO A 320 -8.71 -17.87 4.87
CA PRO A 320 -8.10 -18.26 6.15
C PRO A 320 -6.85 -19.14 5.98
N ALA A 321 -6.88 -20.10 5.05
CA ALA A 321 -5.74 -20.96 4.74
C ALA A 321 -4.61 -20.15 4.08
N LEU A 322 -4.94 -19.23 3.19
CA LEU A 322 -3.98 -18.31 2.58
C LEU A 322 -3.23 -17.49 3.63
N PHE A 323 -3.91 -16.86 4.59
CA PHE A 323 -3.25 -16.07 5.64
C PHE A 323 -2.33 -16.91 6.53
N LYS A 324 -2.70 -18.16 6.85
CA LYS A 324 -1.81 -19.10 7.55
C LYS A 324 -0.56 -19.42 6.72
N SER A 325 -0.72 -19.69 5.43
CA SER A 325 0.39 -19.91 4.50
C SER A 325 1.30 -18.67 4.37
N MET A 326 0.72 -17.49 4.25
CA MET A 326 1.46 -16.22 4.23
C MET A 326 2.23 -15.99 5.54
N ALA A 327 1.65 -16.35 6.68
CA ALA A 327 2.29 -16.26 7.99
C ALA A 327 3.50 -17.19 8.13
N ALA A 328 3.45 -18.35 7.47
CA ALA A 328 4.56 -19.31 7.36
C ALA A 328 5.65 -18.88 6.34
N GLY A 329 5.46 -17.78 5.63
CA GLY A 329 6.46 -17.23 4.70
C GLY A 329 6.17 -17.44 3.22
N ASN A 330 5.17 -18.23 2.85
CA ASN A 330 4.76 -18.47 1.47
C ASN A 330 3.91 -17.30 0.97
N ARG A 331 4.52 -16.34 0.28
CA ARG A 331 3.85 -15.11 -0.16
C ARG A 331 4.06 -14.84 -1.63
N ALA A 332 2.97 -14.71 -2.37
CA ALA A 332 2.94 -14.01 -3.64
C ALA A 332 3.37 -12.53 -3.46
N VAL A 333 3.57 -11.80 -4.53
CA VAL A 333 3.72 -10.33 -4.47
C VAL A 333 2.41 -9.75 -3.93
N LYS A 334 1.29 -9.99 -4.63
CA LYS A 334 -0.08 -9.82 -4.13
C LYS A 334 -0.96 -10.98 -4.60
N THR A 335 -1.98 -11.31 -3.83
CA THR A 335 -2.98 -12.31 -4.20
C THR A 335 -4.32 -11.66 -4.44
N LEU A 336 -4.92 -11.92 -5.59
CA LEU A 336 -6.30 -11.55 -5.90
C LEU A 336 -7.25 -12.48 -5.13
N VAL A 337 -8.17 -11.90 -4.39
CA VAL A 337 -9.24 -12.62 -3.70
C VAL A 337 -10.51 -12.53 -4.54
N ARG A 338 -10.98 -13.65 -5.06
CA ARG A 338 -12.27 -13.75 -5.74
C ARG A 338 -13.37 -13.82 -4.69
N VAL A 339 -14.13 -12.76 -4.55
CA VAL A 339 -15.18 -12.63 -3.52
C VAL A 339 -16.52 -13.24 -3.94
N LYS A 340 -16.73 -13.43 -5.25
CA LYS A 340 -17.85 -14.19 -5.84
C LYS A 340 -17.30 -15.27 -6.76
N GLU A 341 -17.98 -16.41 -6.79
CA GLU A 341 -17.73 -17.50 -7.74
C GLU A 341 -18.21 -17.14 -9.14
#